data_3a08c58b87d500cf9abf919d95c6ec6a
#
_entry.id   3a08c58b87d500cf9abf919d95c6ec6a
#
_cell.length_a   1.000
_cell.length_b   1.000
_cell.length_c   1.000
_cell.angle_alpha   90.00
_cell.angle_beta   90.00
_cell.angle_gamma   90.00
#
_symmetry.space_group_name_H-M   'P 1'
#
loop_
_entity.id
_entity.type
_entity.pdbx_description
1 polymer ?
#
loop_
_entity_poly.entity_id
_entity_poly.type
_entity_poly.pdbx_seq_one_letter_code
_entity_poly.pdbx_strand_id
1 'polypeptide(L)'
;PTGHKVGLVGRNGAGKTTLFRLIIGELALESGAISIPPRARIGGVAQEVPSSSTSLLDTVLQADTERSALMAESETAHDAHRIAEIQARLTDIDAWSAEARASSILKGLGFDTEAQARPCSDFSGGWRMRVALAGVLFSQPDYLLLDEPTNYLDLEGALWLESYLAKYPHTVIIISH
;
A
#
# COMPACT_ATOMS: atom_id res chain seq x y z
N PRO A 1 11.30 -5.16 -15.39
CA PRO A 1 12.21 -4.03 -15.14
C PRO A 1 11.62 -3.10 -14.10
N THR A 2 12.44 -2.52 -13.23
CA THR A 2 12.03 -1.59 -12.20
C THR A 2 11.43 -0.31 -12.80
N GLY A 3 10.36 0.22 -12.17
CA GLY A 3 9.71 1.47 -12.60
C GLY A 3 8.70 1.36 -13.74
N HIS A 4 8.44 0.16 -14.24
CA HIS A 4 7.48 -0.04 -15.32
C HIS A 4 6.03 -0.03 -14.83
N LYS A 5 5.13 0.49 -15.68
CA LYS A 5 3.68 0.40 -15.51
C LYS A 5 3.15 -0.63 -16.50
N VAL A 6 2.54 -1.68 -15.98
CA VAL A 6 2.08 -2.83 -16.77
C VAL A 6 0.60 -3.02 -16.58
N GLY A 7 -0.15 -2.99 -17.66
CA GLY A 7 -1.56 -3.38 -17.69
C GLY A 7 -1.71 -4.85 -18.08
N LEU A 8 -2.41 -5.62 -17.27
CA LEU A 8 -2.78 -7.01 -17.55
C LEU A 8 -4.26 -7.06 -17.91
N VAL A 9 -4.55 -7.24 -19.19
CA VAL A 9 -5.90 -7.23 -19.74
C VAL A 9 -6.27 -8.62 -20.26
N GLY A 10 -7.50 -9.03 -20.03
CA GLY A 10 -7.99 -10.32 -20.52
C GLY A 10 -9.39 -10.62 -20.00
N ARG A 11 -10.04 -11.63 -20.58
CA ARG A 11 -11.39 -12.04 -20.18
C ARG A 11 -11.40 -12.54 -18.75
N ASN A 12 -12.59 -12.49 -18.10
CA ASN A 12 -12.81 -13.13 -16.82
C ASN A 12 -12.49 -14.64 -16.92
N GLY A 13 -11.81 -15.18 -15.90
CA GLY A 13 -11.37 -16.57 -15.91
C GLY A 13 -10.08 -16.84 -16.69
N ALA A 14 -9.44 -15.84 -17.28
CA ALA A 14 -8.16 -16.00 -17.99
C ALA A 14 -6.95 -16.22 -17.07
N GLY A 15 -7.13 -16.19 -15.74
CA GLY A 15 -6.07 -16.45 -14.77
C GLY A 15 -5.31 -15.21 -14.30
N LYS A 16 -5.79 -14.00 -14.55
CA LYS A 16 -5.12 -12.75 -14.14
C LYS A 16 -4.92 -12.67 -12.62
N THR A 17 -5.98 -12.86 -11.86
CA THR A 17 -5.92 -12.88 -10.37
C THR A 17 -5.09 -14.06 -9.87
N THR A 18 -5.16 -15.22 -10.55
CA THR A 18 -4.32 -16.38 -10.24
C THR A 18 -2.84 -16.04 -10.38
N LEU A 19 -2.46 -15.30 -11.44
CA LEU A 19 -1.09 -14.84 -11.62
C LEU A 19 -0.63 -13.96 -10.45
N PHE A 20 -1.48 -13.04 -9.98
CA PHE A 20 -1.16 -12.22 -8.80
C PHE A 20 -0.93 -13.08 -7.56
N ARG A 21 -1.79 -14.06 -7.32
CA ARG A 21 -1.66 -14.99 -6.18
C ARG A 21 -0.39 -15.84 -6.25
N LEU A 22 0.07 -16.19 -7.45
CA LEU A 22 1.35 -16.85 -7.67
C LEU A 22 2.53 -15.92 -7.36
N ILE A 23 2.46 -14.65 -7.80
CA ILE A 23 3.52 -13.65 -7.57
C ILE A 23 3.69 -13.36 -6.09
N ILE A 24 2.59 -13.22 -5.32
CA ILE A 24 2.64 -12.97 -3.88
C ILE A 24 2.90 -14.24 -3.05
N GLY A 25 2.96 -15.41 -3.68
CA GLY A 25 3.30 -16.68 -3.02
C GLY A 25 2.12 -17.37 -2.31
N GLU A 26 0.89 -16.95 -2.57
CA GLU A 26 -0.31 -17.61 -2.04
C GLU A 26 -0.62 -18.95 -2.71
N LEU A 27 -0.13 -19.13 -3.93
CA LEU A 27 -0.27 -20.37 -4.70
C LEU A 27 1.11 -20.89 -5.08
N ALA A 28 1.26 -22.22 -5.08
CA ALA A 28 2.44 -22.89 -5.59
C ALA A 28 2.37 -23.02 -7.11
N LEU A 29 3.53 -22.89 -7.78
CA LEU A 29 3.66 -23.18 -9.21
C LEU A 29 3.64 -24.69 -9.44
N GLU A 30 2.85 -25.15 -10.39
CA GLU A 30 2.91 -26.55 -10.86
C GLU A 30 4.12 -26.78 -11.76
N SER A 31 4.52 -25.76 -12.52
CA SER A 31 5.69 -25.78 -13.41
C SER A 31 6.19 -24.37 -13.70
N GLY A 32 7.41 -24.24 -14.20
CA GLY A 32 8.02 -22.95 -14.48
C GLY A 32 8.67 -22.30 -13.25
N ALA A 33 9.00 -21.02 -13.36
CA ALA A 33 9.59 -20.26 -12.27
C ALA A 33 9.15 -18.78 -12.31
N ILE A 34 8.95 -18.19 -11.14
CA ILE A 34 8.82 -16.74 -10.97
C ILE A 34 10.06 -16.29 -10.23
N SER A 35 10.81 -15.38 -10.83
CA SER A 35 12.01 -14.80 -10.21
C SER A 35 11.72 -13.36 -9.83
N ILE A 36 11.86 -13.08 -8.53
CA ILE A 36 11.71 -11.75 -7.96
C ILE A 36 13.02 -11.40 -7.28
N PRO A 37 13.52 -10.16 -7.40
CA PRO A 37 14.74 -9.75 -6.72
C PRO A 37 14.67 -10.03 -5.21
N PRO A 38 15.75 -10.56 -4.60
CA PRO A 38 15.78 -10.79 -3.16
C PRO A 38 15.53 -9.48 -2.42
N ARG A 39 14.73 -9.52 -1.36
CA ARG A 39 14.28 -8.37 -0.54
C ARG A 39 13.34 -7.39 -1.21
N ALA A 40 12.86 -7.66 -2.43
CA ALA A 40 11.83 -6.84 -3.05
C ALA A 40 10.52 -6.91 -2.23
N ARG A 41 9.94 -5.75 -1.94
CA ARG A 41 8.65 -5.66 -1.27
C ARG A 41 7.54 -5.71 -2.30
N ILE A 42 6.62 -6.65 -2.11
CA ILE A 42 5.44 -6.79 -2.95
C ILE A 42 4.24 -6.35 -2.13
N GLY A 43 3.42 -5.47 -2.66
CA GLY A 43 2.20 -5.00 -2.02
C GLY A 43 1.02 -5.07 -2.95
N GLY A 44 -0.15 -5.38 -2.39
CA GLY A 44 -1.41 -5.41 -3.09
C GLY A 44 -2.58 -5.34 -2.11
N VAL A 45 -3.76 -5.07 -2.61
CA VAL A 45 -4.98 -5.02 -1.80
C VAL A 45 -5.72 -6.34 -1.97
N ALA A 46 -5.77 -7.15 -0.91
CA ALA A 46 -6.48 -8.43 -0.90
C ALA A 46 -7.88 -8.30 -0.27
N GLN A 47 -8.02 -7.45 0.75
CA GLN A 47 -9.26 -7.28 1.51
C GLN A 47 -9.34 -5.90 2.15
N GLU A 48 -10.52 -5.53 2.60
CA GLU A 48 -10.75 -4.31 3.35
C GLU A 48 -10.02 -4.31 4.71
N VAL A 49 -9.69 -3.13 5.23
CA VAL A 49 -9.19 -3.01 6.60
C VAL A 49 -10.27 -3.42 7.61
N PRO A 50 -9.88 -3.96 8.78
CA PRO A 50 -10.84 -4.35 9.80
C PRO A 50 -11.69 -3.16 10.30
N SER A 51 -12.92 -3.46 10.69
CA SER A 51 -13.77 -2.52 11.44
C SER A 51 -13.21 -2.40 12.86
N SER A 52 -12.40 -1.37 13.09
CA SER A 52 -11.69 -1.13 14.35
C SER A 52 -11.91 0.28 14.87
N SER A 53 -11.51 0.51 16.11
CA SER A 53 -11.51 1.85 16.74
C SER A 53 -10.32 2.73 16.31
N THR A 54 -9.37 2.18 15.57
CA THR A 54 -8.21 2.92 15.05
C THR A 54 -8.66 3.89 13.97
N SER A 55 -8.12 5.10 13.98
CA SER A 55 -8.42 6.10 12.96
C SER A 55 -7.96 5.66 11.57
N LEU A 56 -8.56 6.24 10.52
CA LEU A 56 -8.12 5.97 9.15
C LEU A 56 -6.65 6.34 8.96
N LEU A 57 -6.24 7.50 9.48
CA LEU A 57 -4.86 7.99 9.35
C LEU A 57 -3.87 7.02 10.02
N ASP A 58 -4.15 6.61 11.26
CA ASP A 58 -3.28 5.68 11.98
C ASP A 58 -3.23 4.30 11.32
N THR A 59 -4.36 3.84 10.77
CA THR A 59 -4.41 2.59 10.01
C THR A 59 -3.49 2.63 8.79
N VAL A 60 -3.48 3.73 8.05
CA VAL A 60 -2.58 3.91 6.91
C VAL A 60 -1.12 4.00 7.35
N LEU A 61 -0.82 4.75 8.41
CA LEU A 61 0.54 4.86 8.96
C LEU A 61 1.10 3.50 9.41
N GLN A 62 0.27 2.65 10.01
CA GLN A 62 0.65 1.30 10.45
C GLN A 62 0.92 0.33 9.29
N ALA A 63 0.47 0.63 8.08
CA ALA A 63 0.76 -0.18 6.90
C ALA A 63 2.26 -0.18 6.55
N ASP A 64 3.01 0.86 6.89
CA ASP A 64 4.48 0.87 6.83
C ASP A 64 5.04 0.23 8.11
N THR A 65 5.21 -1.09 8.05
CA THR A 65 5.66 -1.88 9.20
C THR A 65 7.09 -1.58 9.61
N GLU A 66 7.98 -1.23 8.67
CA GLU A 66 9.35 -0.83 8.97
C GLU A 66 9.38 0.46 9.78
N ARG A 67 8.67 1.49 9.30
CA ARG A 67 8.54 2.76 10.03
C ARG A 67 7.97 2.55 11.43
N SER A 68 6.88 1.80 11.53
CA SER A 68 6.20 1.55 12.81
C SER A 68 7.13 0.83 13.81
N ALA A 69 7.89 -0.16 13.36
CA ALA A 69 8.85 -0.87 14.18
C ALA A 69 10.00 0.04 14.66
N LEU A 70 10.57 0.85 13.76
CA LEU A 70 11.65 1.78 14.09
C LEU A 70 11.20 2.88 15.06
N MET A 71 9.98 3.40 14.88
CA MET A 71 9.41 4.40 15.79
C MET A 71 9.22 3.82 17.19
N ALA A 72 8.65 2.62 17.31
CA ALA A 72 8.48 1.93 18.60
C ALA A 72 9.83 1.61 19.27
N GLU A 73 10.82 1.15 18.50
CA GLU A 73 12.16 0.87 19.01
C GLU A 73 12.85 2.15 19.51
N SER A 74 12.65 3.28 18.82
CA SER A 74 13.27 4.55 19.20
C SER A 74 12.85 5.06 20.57
N GLU A 75 11.65 4.68 21.04
CA GLU A 75 11.15 5.05 22.36
C GLU A 75 11.81 4.27 23.51
N THR A 76 12.36 3.10 23.21
CA THR A 76 12.89 2.18 24.20
C THR A 76 14.40 1.91 24.08
N ALA A 77 15.03 2.37 22.99
CA ALA A 77 16.44 2.17 22.75
C ALA A 77 17.31 3.00 23.73
N HIS A 78 18.31 2.35 24.31
CA HIS A 78 19.25 2.98 25.26
C HIS A 78 20.69 2.99 24.74
N ASP A 79 21.01 2.18 23.74
CA ASP A 79 22.34 2.13 23.11
C ASP A 79 22.48 3.29 22.12
N ALA A 80 23.51 4.13 22.32
CA ALA A 80 23.76 5.31 21.48
C ALA A 80 24.01 4.95 20.01
N HIS A 81 24.70 3.84 19.73
CA HIS A 81 24.95 3.38 18.36
C HIS A 81 23.64 2.97 17.68
N ARG A 82 22.81 2.17 18.40
CA ARG A 82 21.50 1.76 17.88
C ARG A 82 20.56 2.92 17.66
N ILE A 83 20.54 3.90 18.57
CA ILE A 83 19.75 5.13 18.40
C ILE A 83 20.17 5.87 17.13
N ALA A 84 21.48 6.02 16.88
CA ALA A 84 21.97 6.66 15.66
C ALA A 84 21.57 5.92 14.39
N GLU A 85 21.63 4.58 14.38
CA GLU A 85 21.17 3.75 13.26
C GLU A 85 19.68 3.94 12.98
N ILE A 86 18.84 3.90 14.03
CA ILE A 86 17.40 4.13 13.92
C ILE A 86 17.10 5.50 13.33
N GLN A 87 17.74 6.55 13.84
CA GLN A 87 17.53 7.91 13.35
C GLN A 87 17.97 8.08 11.89
N ALA A 88 19.11 7.50 11.53
CA ALA A 88 19.58 7.50 10.15
C ALA A 88 18.55 6.81 9.22
N ARG A 89 18.05 5.62 9.63
CA ARG A 89 17.07 4.88 8.84
C ARG A 89 15.73 5.60 8.73
N LEU A 90 15.22 6.19 9.82
CA LEU A 90 14.00 7.00 9.80
C LEU A 90 14.12 8.21 8.85
N THR A 91 15.32 8.80 8.78
CA THR A 91 15.61 9.88 7.83
C THR A 91 15.63 9.36 6.39
N ASP A 92 16.27 8.23 6.13
CA ASP A 92 16.35 7.62 4.80
C ASP A 92 14.97 7.26 4.22
N ILE A 93 14.07 6.76 5.06
CA ILE A 93 12.70 6.42 4.64
C ILE A 93 11.73 7.61 4.72
N ASP A 94 12.22 8.81 5.00
CA ASP A 94 11.42 10.04 5.14
C ASP A 94 10.23 9.88 6.12
N ALA A 95 10.51 9.28 7.27
CA ALA A 95 9.49 9.00 8.28
C ALA A 95 8.81 10.26 8.82
N TRP A 96 9.48 11.40 8.76
CA TRP A 96 9.00 12.69 9.26
C TRP A 96 7.90 13.31 8.40
N SER A 97 7.84 12.98 7.11
CA SER A 97 6.75 13.39 6.21
C SER A 97 5.60 12.38 6.15
N ALA A 98 5.68 11.28 6.88
CA ALA A 98 4.76 10.15 6.77
C ALA A 98 3.29 10.55 6.98
N GLU A 99 3.00 11.35 8.01
CA GLU A 99 1.63 11.79 8.29
C GLU A 99 1.06 12.65 7.15
N ALA A 100 1.86 13.60 6.64
CA ALA A 100 1.45 14.44 5.52
C ALA A 100 1.23 13.62 4.24
N ARG A 101 2.08 12.62 3.96
CA ARG A 101 1.93 11.72 2.82
C ARG A 101 0.69 10.83 2.95
N ALA A 102 0.48 10.23 4.11
CA ALA A 102 -0.70 9.39 4.39
C ALA A 102 -1.99 10.20 4.25
N SER A 103 -2.03 11.40 4.85
CA SER A 103 -3.17 12.32 4.74
C SER A 103 -3.46 12.72 3.29
N SER A 104 -2.42 13.03 2.50
CA SER A 104 -2.57 13.37 1.08
C SER A 104 -3.16 12.22 0.25
N ILE A 105 -2.72 11.00 0.50
CA ILE A 105 -3.25 9.80 -0.17
C ILE A 105 -4.72 9.58 0.21
N LEU A 106 -5.05 9.63 1.49
CA LEU A 106 -6.43 9.50 1.97
C LEU A 106 -7.34 10.58 1.37
N LYS A 107 -6.86 11.83 1.29
CA LYS A 107 -7.61 12.93 0.67
C LYS A 107 -7.89 12.65 -0.81
N GLY A 108 -6.90 12.16 -1.55
CA GLY A 108 -7.06 11.78 -2.96
C GLY A 108 -8.09 10.66 -3.17
N LEU A 109 -8.24 9.77 -2.19
CA LEU A 109 -9.22 8.67 -2.21
C LEU A 109 -10.59 9.05 -1.63
N GLY A 110 -10.82 10.33 -1.31
CA GLY A 110 -12.13 10.85 -0.93
C GLY A 110 -12.34 11.05 0.57
N PHE A 111 -11.29 10.98 1.39
CA PHE A 111 -11.36 11.23 2.84
C PHE A 111 -10.81 12.62 3.17
N ASP A 112 -11.67 13.52 3.61
CA ASP A 112 -11.24 14.81 4.15
C ASP A 112 -10.56 14.67 5.53
N THR A 113 -10.03 15.75 6.04
CA THR A 113 -9.28 15.75 7.31
C THR A 113 -10.13 15.27 8.49
N GLU A 114 -11.42 15.60 8.51
CA GLU A 114 -12.34 15.14 9.56
C GLU A 114 -12.55 13.63 9.48
N ALA A 115 -12.81 13.09 8.29
CA ALA A 115 -12.96 11.66 8.06
C ALA A 115 -11.71 10.86 8.45
N GLN A 116 -10.51 11.41 8.19
CA GLN A 116 -9.24 10.76 8.51
C GLN A 116 -9.04 10.51 10.02
N ALA A 117 -9.63 11.36 10.86
CA ALA A 117 -9.56 11.25 12.32
C ALA A 117 -10.60 10.26 12.90
N ARG A 118 -11.55 9.82 12.10
CA ARG A 118 -12.61 8.91 12.54
C ARG A 118 -12.14 7.45 12.52
N PRO A 119 -12.71 6.60 13.39
CA PRO A 119 -12.37 5.18 13.45
C PRO A 119 -12.84 4.43 12.19
N CYS A 120 -12.11 3.38 11.81
CA CYS A 120 -12.46 2.52 10.67
C CYS A 120 -13.87 1.92 10.81
N SER A 121 -14.34 1.69 12.05
CA SER A 121 -15.67 1.18 12.35
C SER A 121 -16.82 2.07 11.87
N ASP A 122 -16.57 3.35 11.63
CA ASP A 122 -17.58 4.30 11.14
C ASP A 122 -17.85 4.17 9.63
N PHE A 123 -17.07 3.36 8.93
CA PHE A 123 -17.11 3.24 7.47
C PHE A 123 -17.56 1.87 7.00
N SER A 124 -18.28 1.86 5.86
CA SER A 124 -18.67 0.62 5.18
C SER A 124 -17.47 -0.13 4.59
N GLY A 125 -17.68 -1.40 4.20
CA GLY A 125 -16.64 -2.22 3.60
C GLY A 125 -15.99 -1.60 2.36
N GLY A 126 -16.79 -1.00 1.47
CA GLY A 126 -16.25 -0.30 0.29
C GLY A 126 -15.34 0.87 0.63
N TRP A 127 -15.68 1.66 1.64
CA TRP A 127 -14.81 2.72 2.13
C TRP A 127 -13.56 2.16 2.83
N ARG A 128 -13.71 1.10 3.63
CA ARG A 128 -12.56 0.41 4.23
C ARG A 128 -11.62 -0.22 3.20
N MET A 129 -12.14 -0.62 2.02
CA MET A 129 -11.29 -1.05 0.91
C MET A 129 -10.44 0.10 0.36
N ARG A 130 -10.98 1.32 0.27
CA ARG A 130 -10.19 2.51 -0.10
C ARG A 130 -9.09 2.80 0.92
N VAL A 131 -9.35 2.58 2.21
CA VAL A 131 -8.32 2.71 3.26
C VAL A 131 -7.22 1.66 3.09
N ALA A 132 -7.58 0.42 2.76
CA ALA A 132 -6.60 -0.62 2.44
C ALA A 132 -5.72 -0.23 1.24
N LEU A 133 -6.32 0.32 0.19
CA LEU A 133 -5.58 0.86 -0.96
C LEU A 133 -4.64 1.99 -0.54
N ALA A 134 -5.11 2.93 0.29
CA ALA A 134 -4.28 4.02 0.83
C ALA A 134 -3.04 3.48 1.57
N GLY A 135 -3.22 2.46 2.41
CA GLY A 135 -2.13 1.83 3.15
C GLY A 135 -1.07 1.20 2.24
N VAL A 136 -1.49 0.50 1.20
CA VAL A 136 -0.58 -0.10 0.22
C VAL A 136 0.17 0.98 -0.57
N LEU A 137 -0.50 2.02 -1.02
CA LEU A 137 0.15 3.14 -1.72
C LEU A 137 1.14 3.87 -0.81
N PHE A 138 0.78 4.07 0.44
CA PHE A 138 1.63 4.73 1.43
C PHE A 138 2.91 3.93 1.74
N SER A 139 2.83 2.61 1.82
CA SER A 139 3.98 1.74 2.10
C SER A 139 4.99 1.64 0.95
N GLN A 140 4.65 2.13 -0.24
CA GLN A 140 5.52 2.19 -1.43
C GLN A 140 6.25 0.88 -1.74
N PRO A 141 5.55 -0.24 -2.00
CA PRO A 141 6.21 -1.49 -2.36
C PRO A 141 6.97 -1.38 -3.68
N ASP A 142 8.03 -2.18 -3.84
CA ASP A 142 8.82 -2.25 -5.08
C ASP A 142 8.01 -2.79 -6.25
N TYR A 143 7.04 -3.67 -5.95
CA TYR A 143 6.05 -4.20 -6.89
C TYR A 143 4.65 -3.99 -6.32
N LEU A 144 3.90 -3.08 -6.92
CA LEU A 144 2.53 -2.78 -6.57
C LEU A 144 1.58 -3.55 -7.50
N LEU A 145 0.78 -4.45 -6.92
CA LEU A 145 -0.18 -5.27 -7.64
C LEU A 145 -1.60 -4.80 -7.33
N LEU A 146 -2.31 -4.29 -8.34
CA LEU A 146 -3.67 -3.78 -8.20
C LEU A 146 -4.63 -4.57 -9.10
N ASP A 147 -5.62 -5.20 -8.48
CA ASP A 147 -6.68 -5.94 -9.18
C ASP A 147 -7.95 -5.10 -9.19
N GLU A 148 -8.34 -4.61 -10.37
CA GLU A 148 -9.53 -3.77 -10.59
C GLU A 148 -9.64 -2.62 -9.57
N PRO A 149 -8.58 -1.79 -9.37
CA PRO A 149 -8.53 -0.84 -8.26
C PRO A 149 -9.61 0.24 -8.33
N THR A 150 -10.18 0.50 -9.51
CA THR A 150 -11.21 1.52 -9.71
C THR A 150 -12.61 1.07 -9.29
N ASN A 151 -12.84 -0.22 -9.03
CA ASN A 151 -14.15 -0.74 -8.65
C ASN A 151 -14.70 -0.14 -7.34
N TYR A 152 -13.81 0.34 -6.49
CA TYR A 152 -14.17 0.93 -5.19
C TYR A 152 -14.11 2.46 -5.19
N LEU A 153 -13.80 3.07 -6.34
CA LEU A 153 -13.58 4.50 -6.47
C LEU A 153 -14.69 5.14 -7.28
N ASP A 154 -15.01 6.38 -6.93
CA ASP A 154 -15.73 7.29 -7.81
C ASP A 154 -14.80 7.85 -8.89
N LEU A 155 -15.34 8.65 -9.79
CA LEU A 155 -14.57 9.21 -10.89
C LEU A 155 -13.38 10.06 -10.39
N GLU A 156 -13.59 10.87 -9.35
CA GLU A 156 -12.52 11.73 -8.81
C GLU A 156 -11.40 10.90 -8.21
N GLY A 157 -11.74 9.88 -7.43
CA GLY A 157 -10.76 8.94 -6.86
C GLY A 157 -10.01 8.15 -7.93
N ALA A 158 -10.69 7.72 -8.99
CA ALA A 158 -10.06 7.02 -10.11
C ALA A 158 -9.06 7.90 -10.86
N LEU A 159 -9.42 9.15 -11.16
CA LEU A 159 -8.53 10.12 -11.81
C LEU A 159 -7.34 10.49 -10.93
N TRP A 160 -7.56 10.63 -9.63
CA TRP A 160 -6.48 10.86 -8.69
C TRP A 160 -5.50 9.67 -8.67
N LEU A 161 -6.03 8.44 -8.60
CA LEU A 161 -5.22 7.22 -8.59
C LEU A 161 -4.39 7.10 -9.87
N GLU A 162 -4.97 7.37 -11.02
CA GLU A 162 -4.25 7.39 -12.30
C GLU A 162 -3.06 8.36 -12.27
N SER A 163 -3.29 9.58 -11.81
CA SER A 163 -2.23 10.59 -11.66
C SER A 163 -1.15 10.17 -10.66
N TYR A 164 -1.55 9.54 -9.56
CA TYR A 164 -0.62 9.04 -8.54
C TYR A 164 0.26 7.92 -9.10
N LEU A 165 -0.36 6.93 -9.77
CA LEU A 165 0.36 5.79 -10.34
C LEU A 165 1.29 6.18 -11.49
N ALA A 166 0.94 7.20 -12.28
CA ALA A 166 1.82 7.72 -13.33
C ALA A 166 3.16 8.22 -12.78
N LYS A 167 3.16 8.77 -11.57
CA LYS A 167 4.34 9.30 -10.86
C LYS A 167 4.96 8.31 -9.88
N TYR A 168 4.35 7.14 -9.70
CA TYR A 168 4.82 6.14 -8.75
C TYR A 168 6.22 5.65 -9.15
N PRO A 169 7.23 5.67 -8.24
CA PRO A 169 8.63 5.45 -8.62
C PRO A 169 8.97 3.99 -8.94
N HIS A 170 8.13 3.06 -8.49
CA HIS A 170 8.40 1.62 -8.62
C HIS A 170 7.49 0.96 -9.65
N THR A 171 7.59 -0.37 -9.77
CA THR A 171 6.80 -1.15 -10.73
C THR A 171 5.36 -1.29 -10.27
N VAL A 172 4.43 -1.04 -11.19
CA VAL A 172 2.99 -1.23 -10.97
C VAL A 172 2.47 -2.24 -11.98
N ILE A 173 1.71 -3.22 -11.52
CA ILE A 173 0.98 -4.16 -12.36
C ILE A 173 -0.50 -4.04 -12.02
N ILE A 174 -1.30 -3.69 -13.02
CA ILE A 174 -2.73 -3.44 -12.85
C ILE A 174 -3.50 -4.47 -13.68
N ILE A 175 -4.41 -5.18 -13.04
CA ILE A 175 -5.43 -5.95 -13.73
C ILE A 175 -6.61 -5.02 -14.03
N SER A 176 -7.03 -5.00 -15.27
CA SER A 176 -8.22 -4.29 -15.72
C SER A 176 -8.94 -5.10 -16.81
N HIS A 177 -10.22 -4.88 -16.91
CA HIS A 177 -11.07 -5.47 -17.95
C HIS A 177 -11.06 -4.68 -19.23
#